data_64e98568ce82ef19e2cfe1d0efd84c2c
#
_entry.id   64e98568ce82ef19e2cfe1d0efd84c2c
#
_cell.length_a   1.000
_cell.length_b   1.000
_cell.length_c   1.000
_cell.angle_alpha   90.00
_cell.angle_beta   90.00
_cell.angle_gamma   90.00
#
_symmetry.space_group_name_H-M   'P 1'
#
loop_
_entity.id
_entity.type
_entity.pdbx_description
1 polymer ?
#
loop_
_entity_poly.entity_id
_entity_poly.type
_entity_poly.pdbx_seq_one_letter_code
_entity_poly.pdbx_strand_id
1 'polypeptide(L)'
;MSKFKPNFYRLTGLSKTNTYIETGTYYGLNLEEVVDEYKQIYTIEIEKKWVEYNEEKFENKNNIQIIEGDSSVKLPELCSEIEEGVTFFLDAHYSGEGTGYKEKTSPIIKELESIFYRKNNKDIVIIDDSRLFGKITLEGSDDHPYYKKAVLDWTSIPLENIKKTIPKDWKILYNHNNSLSFGKVDQLIVCNVSSLNMIFIKIYQFFLTINSKLNSLKKTTRHYLFLFIKAIFPDKVYKKLKNILR
;
A
#
# COMPACT_ATOMS: atom_id res chain seq x y z
N MET A 1 0.82 1.54 8.15
CA MET A 1 -0.65 1.60 7.97
C MET A 1 -1.04 1.22 6.56
N SER A 2 -1.77 0.13 6.40
CA SER A 2 -2.22 -0.40 5.10
C SER A 2 -3.74 -0.25 4.86
N LYS A 3 -4.40 0.54 5.69
CA LYS A 3 -5.85 0.77 5.62
C LYS A 3 -6.20 1.83 4.58
N PHE A 4 -7.07 1.49 3.63
CA PHE A 4 -7.54 2.44 2.63
C PHE A 4 -8.54 3.45 3.20
N LYS A 5 -8.50 4.67 2.68
CA LYS A 5 -9.54 5.67 2.99
C LYS A 5 -10.87 5.30 2.35
N PRO A 6 -12.01 5.71 2.95
CA PRO A 6 -13.34 5.38 2.43
C PRO A 6 -13.54 5.76 0.96
N ASN A 7 -12.84 6.79 0.48
CA ASN A 7 -12.92 7.24 -0.90
C ASN A 7 -12.13 6.37 -1.90
N PHE A 8 -11.20 5.53 -1.44
CA PHE A 8 -10.34 4.73 -2.31
C PHE A 8 -11.16 3.88 -3.29
N TYR A 9 -12.05 3.05 -2.79
CA TYR A 9 -12.86 2.15 -3.61
C TYR A 9 -13.79 2.90 -4.57
N ARG A 10 -14.33 4.04 -4.13
CA ARG A 10 -15.18 4.88 -4.98
C ARG A 10 -14.41 5.56 -6.11
N LEU A 11 -13.16 5.96 -5.85
CA LEU A 11 -12.27 6.57 -6.85
C LEU A 11 -11.75 5.55 -7.86
N THR A 12 -11.30 4.40 -7.38
CA THR A 12 -10.72 3.33 -8.21
C THR A 12 -11.78 2.53 -8.93
N GLY A 13 -12.98 2.40 -8.36
CA GLY A 13 -14.01 1.48 -8.84
C GLY A 13 -13.76 0.02 -8.46
N LEU A 14 -12.74 -0.24 -7.64
CA LEU A 14 -12.46 -1.57 -7.11
C LEU A 14 -13.41 -1.92 -5.97
N SER A 15 -13.56 -3.21 -5.72
CA SER A 15 -14.24 -3.73 -4.53
C SER A 15 -13.24 -3.98 -3.42
N LYS A 16 -13.70 -3.89 -2.17
CA LYS A 16 -12.90 -4.32 -1.01
C LYS A 16 -12.69 -5.84 -1.10
N THR A 17 -11.47 -6.28 -0.91
CA THR A 17 -11.12 -7.70 -0.83
C THR A 17 -11.46 -8.26 0.55
N ASN A 18 -11.68 -9.58 0.63
CA ASN A 18 -11.87 -10.26 1.92
C ASN A 18 -10.55 -10.73 2.51
N THR A 19 -9.56 -10.95 1.65
CA THR A 19 -8.25 -11.50 2.01
C THR A 19 -7.17 -10.43 1.95
N TYR A 20 -6.30 -10.47 2.94
CA TYR A 20 -5.13 -9.59 3.08
C TYR A 20 -3.89 -10.44 3.27
N ILE A 21 -2.81 -10.10 2.57
CA ILE A 21 -1.50 -10.76 2.71
C ILE A 21 -0.45 -9.69 2.97
N GLU A 22 0.29 -9.86 4.05
CA GLU A 22 1.42 -9.00 4.41
C GLU A 22 2.72 -9.76 4.30
N THR A 23 3.78 -9.08 3.87
CA THR A 23 5.15 -9.57 3.98
C THR A 23 5.95 -8.64 4.89
N GLY A 24 6.66 -9.21 5.88
CA GLY A 24 7.35 -8.46 6.93
C GLY A 24 6.42 -8.06 8.09
N THR A 25 6.17 -8.99 9.00
CA THR A 25 5.24 -8.78 10.14
C THR A 25 5.86 -7.93 11.23
N TYR A 26 7.12 -8.20 11.58
CA TYR A 26 7.86 -7.57 12.68
C TYR A 26 7.04 -7.54 13.97
N TYR A 27 6.79 -6.35 14.59
CA TYR A 27 5.98 -6.22 15.81
C TYR A 27 4.47 -6.37 15.58
N GLY A 28 3.99 -6.62 14.36
CA GLY A 28 2.57 -6.76 14.03
C GLY A 28 1.74 -5.49 14.21
N LEU A 29 2.36 -4.31 14.15
CA LEU A 29 1.66 -3.03 14.31
C LEU A 29 0.66 -2.78 13.17
N ASN A 30 1.00 -3.22 11.96
CA ASN A 30 0.10 -3.10 10.84
C ASN A 30 -1.06 -4.10 10.90
N LEU A 31 -0.81 -5.31 11.43
CA LEU A 31 -1.86 -6.31 11.69
C LEU A 31 -2.92 -5.79 12.67
N GLU A 32 -2.51 -5.10 13.75
CA GLU A 32 -3.45 -4.49 14.70
C GLU A 32 -4.46 -3.56 14.03
N GLU A 33 -4.01 -2.85 12.99
CA GLU A 33 -4.86 -1.89 12.29
C GLU A 33 -5.83 -2.55 11.32
N VAL A 34 -5.48 -3.73 10.77
CA VAL A 34 -6.25 -4.37 9.71
C VAL A 34 -7.01 -5.61 10.15
N VAL A 35 -6.78 -6.12 11.37
CA VAL A 35 -7.35 -7.38 11.85
C VAL A 35 -8.88 -7.44 11.76
N ASP A 36 -9.56 -6.35 12.01
CA ASP A 36 -11.03 -6.27 11.96
C ASP A 36 -11.57 -5.85 10.57
N GLU A 37 -10.67 -5.60 9.60
CA GLU A 37 -11.04 -5.14 8.26
C GLU A 37 -11.18 -6.28 7.25
N TYR A 38 -10.52 -7.43 7.47
CA TYR A 38 -10.47 -8.55 6.54
C TYR A 38 -10.96 -9.84 7.19
N LYS A 39 -11.57 -10.71 6.37
CA LYS A 39 -12.07 -12.01 6.83
C LYS A 39 -10.95 -13.03 7.02
N GLN A 40 -9.90 -12.92 6.20
CA GLN A 40 -8.72 -13.77 6.25
C GLN A 40 -7.47 -12.92 6.07
N ILE A 41 -6.50 -13.14 6.93
CA ILE A 41 -5.21 -12.45 6.92
C ILE A 41 -4.11 -13.51 6.94
N TYR A 42 -3.17 -13.37 6.03
CA TYR A 42 -1.89 -14.10 6.05
C TYR A 42 -0.78 -13.09 6.25
N THR A 43 0.18 -13.42 7.08
CA THR A 43 1.39 -12.60 7.25
C THR A 43 2.62 -13.49 7.24
N ILE A 44 3.65 -13.09 6.49
CA ILE A 44 4.87 -13.85 6.31
C ILE A 44 6.01 -13.14 7.03
N GLU A 45 6.68 -13.87 7.93
CA GLU A 45 7.79 -13.33 8.72
C GLU A 45 8.96 -14.30 8.68
N ILE A 46 10.16 -13.77 8.43
CA ILE A 46 11.37 -14.58 8.31
C ILE A 46 12.04 -14.85 9.65
N GLU A 47 11.91 -13.93 10.60
CA GLU A 47 12.55 -14.01 11.90
C GLU A 47 11.65 -14.76 12.89
N LYS A 48 12.06 -15.96 13.29
CA LYS A 48 11.29 -16.82 14.21
C LYS A 48 10.83 -16.12 15.48
N LYS A 49 11.65 -15.27 16.07
CA LYS A 49 11.27 -14.52 17.28
C LYS A 49 10.05 -13.63 17.08
N TRP A 50 9.87 -13.07 15.86
CA TRP A 50 8.71 -12.24 15.54
C TRP A 50 7.49 -13.08 15.15
N VAL A 51 7.71 -14.27 14.62
CA VAL A 51 6.64 -15.28 14.43
C VAL A 51 6.04 -15.63 15.80
N GLU A 52 6.85 -16.12 16.72
CA GLU A 52 6.44 -16.52 18.09
C GLU A 52 5.76 -15.34 18.83
N TYR A 53 6.33 -14.14 18.75
CA TYR A 53 5.76 -12.95 19.37
C TYR A 53 4.36 -12.62 18.83
N ASN A 54 4.16 -12.69 17.51
CA ASN A 54 2.87 -12.38 16.91
C ASN A 54 1.87 -13.52 17.07
N GLU A 55 2.29 -14.78 17.10
CA GLU A 55 1.41 -15.90 17.46
C GLU A 55 0.81 -15.72 18.85
N GLU A 56 1.59 -15.34 19.86
CA GLU A 56 1.11 -15.02 21.19
C GLU A 56 0.20 -13.77 21.18
N LYS A 57 0.64 -12.69 20.53
CA LYS A 57 -0.09 -11.43 20.48
C LYS A 57 -1.48 -11.55 19.85
N PHE A 58 -1.62 -12.38 18.83
CA PHE A 58 -2.86 -12.57 18.07
C PHE A 58 -3.53 -13.93 18.34
N GLU A 59 -3.20 -14.64 19.42
CA GLU A 59 -3.73 -15.97 19.75
C GLU A 59 -5.27 -16.07 19.74
N ASN A 60 -5.95 -14.97 20.07
CA ASN A 60 -7.41 -14.86 20.12
C ASN A 60 -8.05 -14.40 18.78
N LYS A 61 -7.26 -14.31 17.69
CA LYS A 61 -7.72 -13.85 16.36
C LYS A 61 -7.74 -15.00 15.36
N ASN A 62 -8.93 -15.59 15.15
CA ASN A 62 -9.11 -16.76 14.30
C ASN A 62 -8.96 -16.49 12.80
N ASN A 63 -8.86 -15.23 12.40
CA ASN A 63 -8.72 -14.81 11.00
C ASN A 63 -7.28 -14.48 10.58
N ILE A 64 -6.30 -14.70 11.44
CA ILE A 64 -4.87 -14.45 11.15
C ILE A 64 -4.14 -15.79 11.09
N GLN A 65 -3.35 -15.96 10.03
CA GLN A 65 -2.36 -17.03 9.91
C GLN A 65 -0.98 -16.41 9.76
N ILE A 66 -0.08 -16.73 10.68
CA ILE A 66 1.30 -16.28 10.67
C ILE A 66 2.15 -17.40 10.05
N ILE A 67 2.99 -17.07 9.09
CA ILE A 67 3.77 -18.03 8.30
C ILE A 67 5.24 -17.70 8.46
N GLU A 68 6.00 -18.62 9.06
CA GLU A 68 7.45 -18.50 9.15
C GLU A 68 8.09 -18.78 7.78
N GLY A 69 8.95 -17.88 7.32
CA GLY A 69 9.77 -18.09 6.13
C GLY A 69 10.10 -16.86 5.31
N ASP A 70 10.89 -17.06 4.27
CA ASP A 70 11.23 -16.05 3.26
C ASP A 70 10.01 -15.79 2.37
N SER A 71 9.56 -14.54 2.32
CA SER A 71 8.40 -14.15 1.52
C SER A 71 8.59 -14.40 0.02
N SER A 72 9.84 -14.36 -0.48
CA SER A 72 10.14 -14.73 -1.87
C SER A 72 9.85 -16.19 -2.20
N VAL A 73 9.61 -17.03 -1.19
CA VAL A 73 9.26 -18.46 -1.31
C VAL A 73 7.79 -18.68 -0.90
N LYS A 74 7.39 -18.14 0.25
CA LYS A 74 6.06 -18.38 0.81
C LYS A 74 4.93 -17.64 0.10
N LEU A 75 5.19 -16.45 -0.41
CA LEU A 75 4.17 -15.70 -1.15
C LEU A 75 3.74 -16.38 -2.47
N PRO A 76 4.65 -16.94 -3.30
CA PRO A 76 4.26 -17.75 -4.45
C PRO A 76 3.33 -18.92 -4.10
N GLU A 77 3.58 -19.62 -2.97
CA GLU A 77 2.74 -20.72 -2.48
C GLU A 77 1.31 -20.21 -2.24
N LEU A 78 1.14 -19.15 -1.43
CA LEU A 78 -0.15 -18.51 -1.17
C LEU A 78 -0.83 -17.99 -2.44
N CYS A 79 -0.05 -17.39 -3.34
CA CYS A 79 -0.56 -16.88 -4.61
C CYS A 79 -1.13 -17.99 -5.50
N SER A 80 -0.65 -19.21 -5.39
CA SER A 80 -1.16 -20.35 -6.15
C SER A 80 -2.44 -20.97 -5.58
N GLU A 81 -2.69 -20.79 -4.28
CA GLU A 81 -3.81 -21.38 -3.56
C GLU A 81 -5.04 -20.47 -3.51
N ILE A 82 -4.86 -19.15 -3.53
CA ILE A 82 -5.93 -18.17 -3.33
C ILE A 82 -6.39 -17.63 -4.68
N GLU A 83 -7.61 -17.94 -5.10
CA GLU A 83 -8.17 -17.50 -6.39
C GLU A 83 -8.86 -16.13 -6.33
N GLU A 84 -9.35 -15.74 -5.17
CA GLU A 84 -10.05 -14.47 -4.98
C GLU A 84 -9.13 -13.25 -5.05
N GLY A 85 -9.70 -12.05 -5.14
CA GLY A 85 -8.94 -10.80 -5.08
C GLY A 85 -8.36 -10.58 -3.68
N VAL A 86 -7.10 -10.18 -3.63
CA VAL A 86 -6.31 -10.01 -2.41
C VAL A 86 -5.80 -8.57 -2.31
N THR A 87 -5.77 -8.03 -1.10
CA THR A 87 -4.95 -6.85 -0.80
C THR A 87 -3.61 -7.31 -0.27
N PHE A 88 -2.54 -7.01 -1.00
CA PHE A 88 -1.17 -7.27 -0.61
C PHE A 88 -0.55 -6.03 0.02
N PHE A 89 0.21 -6.22 1.10
CA PHE A 89 1.05 -5.20 1.72
C PHE A 89 2.48 -5.71 1.77
N LEU A 90 3.35 -5.10 0.98
CA LEU A 90 4.73 -5.54 0.80
C LEU A 90 5.67 -4.63 1.59
N ASP A 91 6.18 -5.14 2.70
CA ASP A 91 7.07 -4.45 3.64
C ASP A 91 8.22 -5.35 4.12
N ALA A 92 8.46 -6.50 3.42
CA ALA A 92 9.56 -7.41 3.72
C ALA A 92 10.87 -6.84 3.21
N HIS A 93 11.63 -6.22 4.09
CA HIS A 93 12.97 -5.73 3.76
C HIS A 93 13.87 -5.71 5.00
N TYR A 94 15.19 -5.69 4.75
CA TYR A 94 16.14 -5.48 5.82
C TYR A 94 16.04 -4.04 6.34
N SER A 95 15.75 -3.90 7.63
CA SER A 95 15.68 -2.61 8.34
C SER A 95 16.66 -2.52 9.51
N GLY A 96 17.65 -3.42 9.56
CA GLY A 96 18.63 -3.47 10.63
C GLY A 96 18.67 -4.85 11.30
N GLU A 97 19.45 -4.97 12.36
CA GLU A 97 19.63 -6.22 13.09
C GLU A 97 18.28 -6.76 13.60
N GLY A 98 18.04 -8.03 13.33
CA GLY A 98 16.80 -8.73 13.71
C GLY A 98 15.63 -8.52 12.75
N THR A 99 15.90 -8.06 11.53
CA THR A 99 14.94 -7.98 10.43
C THR A 99 15.58 -8.53 9.17
N GLY A 100 15.08 -9.61 8.60
CA GLY A 100 15.53 -10.19 7.35
C GLY A 100 17.04 -10.39 7.16
N TYR A 101 17.46 -10.80 5.99
CA TYR A 101 18.89 -11.00 5.67
C TYR A 101 19.48 -9.74 5.03
N LYS A 102 20.59 -9.24 5.60
CA LYS A 102 21.31 -8.05 5.10
C LYS A 102 21.77 -8.19 3.64
N GLU A 103 22.12 -9.42 3.22
CA GLU A 103 22.57 -9.73 1.86
C GLU A 103 21.46 -9.64 0.81
N LYS A 104 20.20 -9.75 1.26
CA LYS A 104 18.99 -9.60 0.42
C LYS A 104 18.21 -8.40 0.90
N THR A 105 18.52 -7.24 0.37
CA THR A 105 17.91 -5.95 0.81
C THR A 105 16.39 -5.99 0.81
N SER A 106 15.77 -6.57 -0.22
CA SER A 106 14.32 -6.76 -0.28
C SER A 106 13.93 -7.84 -1.29
N PRO A 107 12.93 -8.69 -1.00
CA PRO A 107 12.38 -9.68 -1.92
C PRO A 107 11.41 -9.11 -2.95
N ILE A 108 11.15 -7.82 -2.95
CA ILE A 108 10.04 -7.12 -3.63
C ILE A 108 9.85 -7.52 -5.10
N ILE A 109 10.91 -7.72 -5.88
CA ILE A 109 10.77 -8.07 -7.30
C ILE A 109 10.12 -9.45 -7.44
N LYS A 110 10.57 -10.45 -6.66
CA LYS A 110 10.00 -11.80 -6.69
C LYS A 110 8.57 -11.84 -6.16
N GLU A 111 8.29 -11.03 -5.14
CA GLU A 111 6.95 -10.87 -4.59
C GLU A 111 5.99 -10.32 -5.67
N LEU A 112 6.38 -9.25 -6.35
CA LEU A 112 5.58 -8.67 -7.44
C LEU A 112 5.39 -9.63 -8.62
N GLU A 113 6.44 -10.36 -9.03
CA GLU A 113 6.34 -11.38 -10.07
C GLU A 113 5.30 -12.45 -9.71
N SER A 114 5.30 -12.92 -8.47
CA SER A 114 4.35 -13.91 -7.97
C SER A 114 2.92 -13.40 -7.97
N ILE A 115 2.71 -12.16 -7.50
CA ILE A 115 1.40 -11.53 -7.48
C ILE A 115 0.87 -11.35 -8.89
N PHE A 116 1.67 -10.81 -9.81
CA PHE A 116 1.20 -10.56 -11.17
C PHE A 116 1.06 -11.83 -12.02
N TYR A 117 1.73 -12.91 -11.64
CA TYR A 117 1.51 -14.23 -12.25
C TYR A 117 0.09 -14.75 -12.05
N ARG A 118 -0.59 -14.38 -10.95
CA ARG A 118 -2.01 -14.70 -10.67
C ARG A 118 -2.95 -14.14 -11.72
N LYS A 119 -2.59 -13.06 -12.41
CA LYS A 119 -3.45 -12.34 -13.38
C LYS A 119 -4.82 -11.95 -12.84
N ASN A 120 -4.93 -11.72 -11.53
CA ASN A 120 -6.18 -11.36 -10.87
C ASN A 120 -6.37 -9.84 -10.83
N ASN A 121 -7.20 -9.30 -11.69
CA ASN A 121 -7.45 -7.85 -11.82
C ASN A 121 -8.16 -7.23 -10.59
N LYS A 122 -8.55 -8.02 -9.60
CA LYS A 122 -9.14 -7.55 -8.34
C LYS A 122 -8.09 -7.36 -7.25
N ASP A 123 -6.85 -7.79 -7.50
CA ASP A 123 -5.77 -7.63 -6.55
C ASP A 123 -5.40 -6.15 -6.41
N ILE A 124 -5.01 -5.78 -5.19
CA ILE A 124 -4.52 -4.45 -4.84
C ILE A 124 -3.19 -4.64 -4.13
N VAL A 125 -2.13 -4.02 -4.64
CA VAL A 125 -0.79 -4.15 -4.06
C VAL A 125 -0.38 -2.81 -3.46
N ILE A 126 -0.02 -2.81 -2.18
CA ILE A 126 0.58 -1.68 -1.48
C ILE A 126 2.05 -2.02 -1.29
N ILE A 127 2.92 -1.15 -1.74
CA ILE A 127 4.37 -1.27 -1.56
C ILE A 127 4.78 -0.15 -0.61
N ASP A 128 5.32 -0.51 0.54
CA ASP A 128 5.80 0.49 1.51
C ASP A 128 7.21 0.97 1.16
N ASP A 129 7.63 2.03 1.82
CA ASP A 129 8.98 2.59 1.79
C ASP A 129 9.56 2.88 0.38
N SER A 130 8.71 3.28 -0.56
CA SER A 130 9.16 3.60 -1.93
C SER A 130 10.21 4.72 -2.00
N ARG A 131 10.39 5.48 -0.92
CA ARG A 131 11.46 6.48 -0.79
C ARG A 131 12.86 5.88 -0.85
N LEU A 132 13.01 4.59 -0.50
CA LEU A 132 14.29 3.87 -0.43
C LEU A 132 14.79 3.40 -1.81
N PHE A 133 13.90 3.19 -2.77
CA PHE A 133 14.24 2.61 -4.06
C PHE A 133 15.39 3.34 -4.78
N GLY A 134 16.45 2.59 -5.10
CA GLY A 134 17.63 3.06 -5.80
C GLY A 134 18.57 3.93 -4.96
N LYS A 135 18.46 3.93 -3.64
CA LYS A 135 19.24 4.81 -2.75
C LYS A 135 19.98 4.05 -1.68
N ILE A 136 20.97 4.72 -1.10
CA ILE A 136 21.55 4.40 0.19
C ILE A 136 21.01 5.43 1.18
N THR A 137 20.42 4.96 2.27
CA THR A 137 19.84 5.82 3.32
C THR A 137 20.29 5.37 4.69
N LEU A 138 20.27 6.31 5.63
CA LEU A 138 20.42 6.04 7.06
C LEU A 138 19.06 6.19 7.68
N GLU A 139 18.48 5.08 8.12
CA GLU A 139 17.14 5.03 8.69
C GLU A 139 17.19 4.64 10.18
N GLY A 140 16.09 4.93 10.89
CA GLY A 140 15.97 4.63 12.30
C GLY A 140 16.69 5.61 13.22
N SER A 141 16.68 5.30 14.52
CA SER A 141 17.33 6.08 15.57
C SER A 141 17.79 5.15 16.68
N ASP A 142 18.93 5.45 17.29
CA ASP A 142 19.45 4.69 18.43
C ASP A 142 18.48 4.73 19.63
N ASP A 143 17.71 5.80 19.76
CA ASP A 143 16.72 6.00 20.81
C ASP A 143 15.34 5.43 20.49
N HIS A 144 15.09 5.00 19.21
CA HIS A 144 13.79 4.46 18.85
C HIS A 144 13.62 3.04 19.40
N PRO A 145 12.48 2.71 20.06
CA PRO A 145 12.31 1.41 20.71
C PRO A 145 12.34 0.23 19.72
N TYR A 146 11.88 0.44 18.47
CA TYR A 146 11.69 -0.60 17.48
C TYR A 146 12.66 -0.48 16.28
N TYR A 147 12.96 0.74 15.83
CA TYR A 147 13.73 1.00 14.60
C TYR A 147 15.10 1.54 14.94
N LYS A 148 16.05 0.64 15.16
CA LYS A 148 17.45 1.01 15.41
C LYS A 148 18.09 1.57 14.15
N LYS A 149 19.11 2.41 14.35
CA LYS A 149 19.84 3.05 13.26
C LYS A 149 20.53 2.02 12.38
N ALA A 150 20.23 2.05 11.08
CA ALA A 150 20.80 1.15 10.08
C ALA A 150 21.06 1.87 8.76
N VAL A 151 22.13 1.48 8.07
CA VAL A 151 22.38 1.89 6.69
C VAL A 151 21.69 0.88 5.78
N LEU A 152 20.75 1.37 4.97
CA LEU A 152 19.99 0.59 4.01
C LEU A 152 20.49 0.89 2.61
N ASP A 153 20.96 -0.14 1.90
CA ASP A 153 21.40 -0.03 0.51
C ASP A 153 20.40 -0.67 -0.44
N TRP A 154 19.62 0.15 -1.12
CA TRP A 154 18.60 -0.24 -2.09
C TRP A 154 19.00 0.08 -3.53
N THR A 155 20.28 0.34 -3.80
CA THR A 155 20.78 0.71 -5.15
C THR A 155 20.51 -0.37 -6.19
N SER A 156 20.45 -1.65 -5.78
CA SER A 156 20.11 -2.79 -6.64
C SER A 156 18.62 -2.84 -7.03
N ILE A 157 17.74 -2.08 -6.35
CA ILE A 157 16.29 -2.08 -6.56
C ILE A 157 15.81 -0.65 -6.92
N PRO A 158 16.19 -0.13 -8.10
CA PRO A 158 15.69 1.17 -8.51
C PRO A 158 14.19 1.11 -8.86
N LEU A 159 13.49 2.22 -8.68
CA LEU A 159 12.04 2.34 -8.97
C LEU A 159 11.69 1.87 -10.40
N GLU A 160 12.60 2.06 -11.36
CA GLU A 160 12.39 1.62 -12.73
C GLU A 160 12.30 0.08 -12.87
N ASN A 161 12.99 -0.69 -12.03
CA ASN A 161 12.87 -2.14 -12.01
C ASN A 161 11.49 -2.55 -11.46
N ILE A 162 11.03 -1.90 -10.39
CA ILE A 162 9.67 -2.07 -9.87
C ILE A 162 8.64 -1.82 -10.97
N LYS A 163 8.76 -0.68 -11.68
CA LYS A 163 7.83 -0.32 -12.77
C LYS A 163 7.83 -1.32 -13.91
N LYS A 164 8.98 -1.92 -14.25
CA LYS A 164 9.08 -2.94 -15.31
C LYS A 164 8.37 -4.25 -14.95
N THR A 165 8.32 -4.59 -13.66
CA THR A 165 7.63 -5.79 -13.20
C THR A 165 6.11 -5.64 -13.22
N ILE A 166 5.60 -4.40 -13.14
CA ILE A 166 4.16 -4.10 -13.12
C ILE A 166 3.57 -4.26 -14.54
N PRO A 167 2.49 -5.03 -14.73
CA PRO A 167 1.83 -5.18 -16.02
C PRO A 167 1.32 -3.84 -16.58
N LYS A 168 1.33 -3.68 -17.91
CA LYS A 168 1.01 -2.39 -18.58
C LYS A 168 -0.41 -1.88 -18.33
N ASP A 169 -1.36 -2.76 -18.08
CA ASP A 169 -2.76 -2.45 -17.77
C ASP A 169 -2.97 -2.04 -16.30
N TRP A 170 -2.01 -2.29 -15.43
CA TRP A 170 -2.02 -1.84 -14.06
C TRP A 170 -1.51 -0.41 -13.91
N LYS A 171 -1.94 0.28 -12.87
CA LYS A 171 -1.59 1.68 -12.62
C LYS A 171 -0.94 1.82 -11.26
N ILE A 172 0.09 2.67 -11.21
CA ILE A 172 0.74 3.08 -9.97
C ILE A 172 0.04 4.35 -9.47
N LEU A 173 -0.51 4.28 -8.28
CA LEU A 173 -1.14 5.39 -7.58
C LEU A 173 -0.23 5.83 -6.44
N TYR A 174 0.18 7.07 -6.46
CA TYR A 174 0.95 7.67 -5.37
C TYR A 174 0.01 8.16 -4.27
N ASN A 175 0.31 7.86 -3.01
CA ASN A 175 -0.52 8.27 -1.86
C ASN A 175 -0.27 9.72 -1.44
N HIS A 176 -0.25 10.65 -2.40
CA HIS A 176 -0.01 12.07 -2.11
C HIS A 176 -0.95 12.61 -1.04
N ASN A 177 -0.38 13.28 -0.02
CA ASN A 177 -1.12 13.86 1.11
C ASN A 177 -2.02 12.85 1.83
N ASN A 178 -1.63 11.57 1.91
CA ASN A 178 -2.44 10.49 2.47
C ASN A 178 -3.85 10.46 1.85
N SER A 179 -3.94 10.64 0.55
CA SER A 179 -5.21 10.79 -0.15
C SER A 179 -5.96 9.48 -0.35
N LEU A 180 -5.26 8.37 -0.42
CA LEU A 180 -5.80 7.07 -0.80
C LEU A 180 -5.77 6.05 0.35
N SER A 181 -4.75 6.10 1.18
CA SER A 181 -4.62 5.25 2.37
C SER A 181 -4.27 6.08 3.60
N PHE A 182 -4.41 5.49 4.79
CA PHE A 182 -3.93 6.08 6.04
C PHE A 182 -2.44 5.86 6.27
N GLY A 183 -1.79 5.13 5.37
CA GLY A 183 -0.35 4.87 5.41
C GLY A 183 0.52 6.07 5.10
N LYS A 184 1.82 5.81 5.02
CA LYS A 184 2.82 6.84 4.72
C LYS A 184 2.63 7.43 3.31
N VAL A 185 3.09 8.65 3.11
CA VAL A 185 3.01 9.36 1.81
C VAL A 185 3.84 8.68 0.72
N ASP A 186 4.85 7.93 1.10
CA ASP A 186 5.76 7.19 0.24
C ASP A 186 5.27 5.78 -0.16
N GLN A 187 4.05 5.41 0.20
CA GLN A 187 3.45 4.17 -0.30
C GLN A 187 3.06 4.27 -1.77
N LEU A 188 3.39 3.22 -2.53
CA LEU A 188 2.85 3.02 -3.87
C LEU A 188 1.67 2.05 -3.80
N ILE A 189 0.56 2.40 -4.41
CA ILE A 189 -0.59 1.51 -4.56
C ILE A 189 -0.67 1.10 -6.01
N VAL A 190 -0.61 -0.20 -6.28
CA VAL A 190 -0.62 -0.75 -7.64
C VAL A 190 -1.90 -1.57 -7.82
N CYS A 191 -2.70 -1.22 -8.81
CA CYS A 191 -3.97 -1.90 -9.07
C CYS A 191 -4.46 -1.70 -10.51
N ASN A 192 -5.36 -2.57 -10.96
CA ASN A 192 -5.97 -2.46 -12.27
C ASN A 192 -7.15 -1.49 -12.23
N VAL A 193 -6.94 -0.26 -12.68
CA VAL A 193 -7.97 0.78 -12.73
C VAL A 193 -8.09 1.39 -14.11
N SER A 194 -9.32 1.76 -14.51
CA SER A 194 -9.56 2.39 -15.79
C SER A 194 -8.90 3.76 -15.92
N SER A 195 -8.58 4.17 -17.14
CA SER A 195 -8.03 5.51 -17.41
C SER A 195 -8.95 6.63 -16.92
N LEU A 196 -10.27 6.41 -16.95
CA LEU A 196 -11.24 7.37 -16.43
C LEU A 196 -11.12 7.50 -14.90
N ASN A 197 -10.99 6.39 -14.18
CA ASN A 197 -10.80 6.42 -12.74
C ASN A 197 -9.46 7.08 -12.36
N MET A 198 -8.40 6.88 -13.17
CA MET A 198 -7.13 7.60 -12.98
C MET A 198 -7.30 9.13 -13.05
N ILE A 199 -8.12 9.62 -13.99
CA ILE A 199 -8.44 11.05 -14.08
C ILE A 199 -9.13 11.51 -12.80
N PHE A 200 -10.12 10.77 -12.29
CA PHE A 200 -10.81 11.11 -11.04
C PHE A 200 -9.86 11.14 -9.84
N ILE A 201 -8.95 10.18 -9.72
CA ILE A 201 -7.94 10.14 -8.66
C ILE A 201 -7.05 11.39 -8.72
N LYS A 202 -6.52 11.73 -9.89
CA LYS A 202 -5.67 12.93 -10.06
C LYS A 202 -6.40 14.22 -9.71
N ILE A 203 -7.66 14.36 -10.16
CA ILE A 203 -8.49 15.51 -9.81
C ILE A 203 -8.71 15.57 -8.30
N TYR A 204 -9.04 14.46 -7.66
CA TYR A 204 -9.24 14.41 -6.21
C TYR A 204 -7.97 14.80 -5.45
N GLN A 205 -6.80 14.28 -5.83
CA GLN A 205 -5.51 14.62 -5.22
C GLN A 205 -5.15 16.09 -5.41
N PHE A 206 -5.39 16.63 -6.60
CA PHE A 206 -5.23 18.07 -6.88
C PHE A 206 -6.11 18.92 -5.98
N PHE A 207 -7.37 18.52 -5.77
CA PHE A 207 -8.28 19.21 -4.85
C PHE A 207 -7.79 19.18 -3.40
N LEU A 208 -7.31 18.05 -2.92
CA LEU A 208 -6.77 17.96 -1.56
C LEU A 208 -5.55 18.88 -1.40
N THR A 209 -4.68 18.95 -2.40
CA THR A 209 -3.52 19.83 -2.40
C THR A 209 -3.93 21.31 -2.37
N ILE A 210 -4.93 21.69 -3.16
CA ILE A 210 -5.49 23.06 -3.12
C ILE A 210 -6.12 23.32 -1.76
N ASN A 211 -6.98 22.46 -1.25
CA ASN A 211 -7.64 22.64 0.04
C ASN A 211 -6.63 22.75 1.20
N SER A 212 -5.55 21.98 1.20
CA SER A 212 -4.51 22.10 2.23
C SER A 212 -3.79 23.44 2.20
N LYS A 213 -3.61 24.04 1.00
CA LYS A 213 -3.02 25.37 0.82
C LYS A 213 -4.04 26.51 1.06
N LEU A 214 -5.34 26.23 0.92
CA LEU A 214 -6.44 27.20 1.00
C LEU A 214 -7.23 27.11 2.32
N ASN A 215 -6.79 26.32 3.30
CA ASN A 215 -7.44 26.29 4.63
C ASN A 215 -7.44 27.65 5.36
N SER A 216 -6.79 28.65 4.79
CA SER A 216 -6.89 30.07 5.19
C SER A 216 -7.92 30.89 4.38
N LEU A 217 -8.51 30.33 3.32
CA LEU A 217 -9.42 31.07 2.43
C LEU A 217 -10.87 30.58 2.54
N LYS A 218 -11.78 31.57 2.69
CA LYS A 218 -13.22 31.47 3.01
C LYS A 218 -14.03 30.52 2.11
N LYS A 219 -15.19 30.06 2.62
CA LYS A 219 -16.26 29.25 1.97
C LYS A 219 -16.56 29.60 0.49
N THR A 220 -16.33 30.85 0.10
CA THR A 220 -16.51 31.40 -1.26
C THR A 220 -15.64 30.71 -2.31
N THR A 221 -14.38 30.41 -2.01
CA THR A 221 -13.45 29.81 -2.97
C THR A 221 -13.82 28.39 -3.36
N ARG A 222 -14.38 27.63 -2.40
CA ARG A 222 -14.89 26.26 -2.64
C ARG A 222 -16.07 26.26 -3.62
N HIS A 223 -16.93 27.26 -3.54
CA HIS A 223 -18.06 27.44 -4.44
C HIS A 223 -17.60 27.72 -5.88
N TYR A 224 -16.67 28.64 -6.08
CA TYR A 224 -16.13 28.96 -7.41
C TYR A 224 -15.42 27.78 -8.05
N LEU A 225 -14.74 26.98 -7.26
CA LEU A 225 -14.08 25.77 -7.74
C LEU A 225 -15.08 24.74 -8.26
N PHE A 226 -16.21 24.55 -7.56
CA PHE A 226 -17.29 23.67 -8.04
C PHE A 226 -17.95 24.20 -9.32
N LEU A 227 -18.11 25.50 -9.45
CA LEU A 227 -18.63 26.14 -10.67
C LEU A 227 -17.65 25.95 -11.85
N PHE A 228 -16.36 26.11 -11.62
CA PHE A 228 -15.31 25.89 -12.61
C PHE A 228 -15.30 24.42 -13.11
N ILE A 229 -15.40 23.44 -12.21
CA ILE A 229 -15.48 22.02 -12.59
C ILE A 229 -16.76 21.73 -13.38
N LYS A 230 -17.88 22.31 -12.97
CA LYS A 230 -19.16 22.17 -13.70
C LYS A 230 -19.08 22.73 -15.11
N ALA A 231 -18.31 23.81 -15.32
CA ALA A 231 -18.13 24.42 -16.62
C ALA A 231 -17.24 23.62 -17.57
N ILE A 232 -16.30 22.83 -17.01
CA ILE A 232 -15.29 22.10 -17.81
C ILE A 232 -15.70 20.65 -18.10
N PHE A 233 -16.45 20.02 -17.20
CA PHE A 233 -16.74 18.59 -17.30
C PHE A 233 -18.20 18.32 -17.66
N PRO A 234 -18.49 17.28 -18.45
CA PRO A 234 -19.86 16.82 -18.70
C PRO A 234 -20.59 16.51 -17.40
N ASP A 235 -21.91 16.73 -17.36
CA ASP A 235 -22.73 16.59 -16.13
C ASP A 235 -22.56 15.27 -15.40
N LYS A 236 -22.39 14.17 -16.11
CA LYS A 236 -22.15 12.82 -15.53
C LYS A 236 -20.84 12.78 -14.73
N VAL A 237 -19.78 13.40 -15.26
CA VAL A 237 -18.46 13.48 -14.63
C VAL A 237 -18.51 14.44 -13.45
N TYR A 238 -19.14 15.61 -13.63
CA TYR A 238 -19.35 16.58 -12.54
C TYR A 238 -20.11 15.98 -11.34
N LYS A 239 -21.21 15.26 -11.59
CA LYS A 239 -21.98 14.60 -10.52
C LYS A 239 -21.13 13.60 -9.74
N LYS A 240 -20.32 12.78 -10.43
CA LYS A 240 -19.41 11.83 -9.79
C LYS A 240 -18.35 12.56 -8.95
N LEU A 241 -17.72 13.60 -9.48
CA LEU A 241 -16.76 14.44 -8.75
C LEU A 241 -17.37 15.13 -7.53
N LYS A 242 -18.55 15.71 -7.67
CA LYS A 242 -19.25 16.37 -6.57
C LYS A 242 -19.54 15.43 -5.40
N ASN A 243 -19.87 14.16 -5.69
CA ASN A 243 -20.12 13.15 -4.65
C ASN A 243 -18.82 12.67 -3.97
N ILE A 244 -17.69 12.76 -4.66
CA ILE A 244 -16.38 12.40 -4.11
C ILE A 244 -15.81 13.52 -3.22
N LEU A 245 -16.12 14.77 -3.55
CA LEU A 245 -15.56 15.98 -2.91
C LEU A 245 -16.40 16.51 -1.74
N ARG A 246 -17.58 15.96 -1.50
CA ARG A 246 -18.44 16.21 -0.32
C ARG A 246 -17.99 15.34 0.85
#